data_ce5151a0f0c8b3448db15797c92ab4ec
#
_entry.id   ce5151a0f0c8b3448db15797c92ab4ec
#
_cell.length_a   1.000
_cell.length_b   1.000
_cell.length_c   1.000
_cell.angle_alpha   90.00
_cell.angle_beta   90.00
_cell.angle_gamma   90.00
#
_symmetry.space_group_name_H-M   'P 1'
#
loop_
_entity.id
_entity.type
_entity.pdbx_description
1 polymer ?
#
loop_
_entity_poly.entity_id
_entity_poly.type
_entity_poly.pdbx_seq_one_letter_code
_entity_poly.pdbx_strand_id
1 'polypeptide(L)'
;AAIYDKAVNFKEFSLTETDQVATDALSVSIDTDKAPYYAARILDNVTIAPSPQWLQNLLMNEGIRPINNVVDVTNYILLYFGQPMHAFDLDTFEGSVIRVREARAGEKLVTLDGEERELETTDLVVTVADKPVALAGVMGGEATEISEKSTRVVLEAAVFNGKSIRKTSGRLNLRSESSSRFEKGINVATVNEALDAAASMIAELAGATVRKGIVSAGELDTSDVEVSSTLADVNRVLGTELSYADVEDVFRRLGFGLSGNAEAFTVSVPRRRWDITIEADLFEEIARIYGYDKLPATLPKDDGTAGELTATQKLRRQVRTIAEGAGLTEIITYALTTPEKAVEFATSPSNLTELMWPMTVDRSVLRQNMISGILDTVAYNVARKNKDLALYEIGKVFEQTGNPKEELPNEINSFDFALTGLVAEKDFQTAAVPVDFFYAKGILEALFARLGLDVTYTATQEIKSLHPGRSALISLGDQVIGVLGQVHPVTAKAYDIPETYVAELNLSAIEAALQPAAAFVEITKFPAVSRDIALLLKAEVTHQEVVDAIQAAGVKRLTDIKLFDVFSGEKLGLGMKSMAYSLTFQNPEDSLTDEEVARYMEKIQASLEEKVNAEVR
;
A
#
# COMPACT_ATOMS: atom_id res chain seq x y z
N ALA A 1 12.29 -39.20 -1.46
CA ALA A 1 13.60 -39.69 -1.08
C ALA A 1 13.86 -39.53 0.41
N ALA A 2 14.11 -38.34 0.92
CA ALA A 2 14.50 -38.12 2.32
C ALA A 2 13.48 -38.64 3.36
N ILE A 3 12.17 -38.36 3.18
CA ILE A 3 11.10 -38.78 4.11
C ILE A 3 10.99 -40.32 4.20
N TYR A 4 11.19 -40.99 3.07
CA TYR A 4 11.01 -42.46 2.98
C TYR A 4 12.33 -43.23 2.98
N ASP A 5 13.46 -42.55 3.14
CA ASP A 5 14.82 -43.11 3.05
C ASP A 5 15.02 -44.00 1.83
N LYS A 6 14.62 -43.48 0.64
CA LYS A 6 14.70 -44.16 -0.64
C LYS A 6 15.60 -43.39 -1.61
N ALA A 7 16.38 -44.10 -2.38
CA ALA A 7 17.12 -43.53 -3.50
C ALA A 7 16.15 -42.98 -4.55
N VAL A 8 16.52 -41.89 -5.20
CA VAL A 8 15.81 -41.36 -6.36
C VAL A 8 16.38 -42.03 -7.59
N ASN A 9 15.52 -42.69 -8.37
CA ASN A 9 15.86 -43.24 -9.65
C ASN A 9 15.28 -42.35 -10.75
N PHE A 10 16.13 -41.66 -11.46
CA PHE A 10 15.72 -40.88 -12.63
C PHE A 10 15.45 -41.81 -13.80
N LYS A 11 14.36 -41.52 -14.57
CA LYS A 11 14.03 -42.25 -15.78
C LYS A 11 15.03 -41.85 -16.87
N GLU A 12 15.61 -42.83 -17.57
CA GLU A 12 16.39 -42.61 -18.77
C GLU A 12 15.48 -42.60 -19.99
N PHE A 13 15.68 -41.64 -20.87
CA PHE A 13 14.96 -41.51 -22.13
C PHE A 13 15.90 -41.79 -23.30
N SER A 14 15.50 -42.69 -24.19
CA SER A 14 16.29 -43.03 -25.39
C SER A 14 15.53 -42.57 -26.63
N LEU A 15 16.07 -41.62 -27.35
CA LEU A 15 15.50 -41.10 -28.58
C LEU A 15 16.08 -41.83 -29.80
N THR A 16 15.20 -42.28 -30.69
CA THR A 16 15.56 -42.79 -32.00
C THR A 16 15.07 -41.85 -33.10
N GLU A 17 15.98 -41.37 -33.91
CA GLU A 17 15.67 -40.47 -35.02
C GLU A 17 15.62 -41.22 -36.37
N THR A 18 14.82 -40.69 -37.30
CA THR A 18 14.81 -41.12 -38.71
C THR A 18 15.89 -40.40 -39.50
N ASP A 19 16.08 -40.79 -40.77
CA ASP A 19 17.02 -40.12 -41.70
C ASP A 19 16.48 -38.78 -42.23
N GLN A 20 15.16 -38.49 -42.06
CA GLN A 20 14.56 -37.24 -42.51
C GLN A 20 14.99 -36.09 -41.59
N VAL A 21 15.54 -35.03 -42.16
CA VAL A 21 16.09 -33.92 -41.42
C VAL A 21 14.96 -32.93 -41.01
N ALA A 22 14.95 -32.50 -39.77
CA ALA A 22 13.90 -31.59 -39.26
C ALA A 22 13.96 -30.20 -39.93
N THR A 23 15.16 -29.69 -40.24
CA THR A 23 15.35 -28.39 -40.90
C THR A 23 14.85 -28.32 -42.35
N ASP A 24 14.56 -29.47 -42.99
CA ASP A 24 13.95 -29.49 -44.31
C ASP A 24 12.45 -29.14 -44.27
N ALA A 25 11.80 -29.28 -43.11
CA ALA A 25 10.39 -29.01 -42.96
C ALA A 25 10.08 -27.69 -42.21
N LEU A 26 10.98 -27.28 -41.31
CA LEU A 26 10.75 -26.14 -40.44
C LEU A 26 12.05 -25.39 -40.16
N SER A 27 11.97 -24.07 -40.05
CA SER A 27 13.03 -23.24 -39.50
C SER A 27 12.51 -22.37 -38.37
N VAL A 28 13.43 -21.89 -37.51
CA VAL A 28 13.08 -21.02 -36.37
C VAL A 28 13.89 -19.73 -36.45
N SER A 29 13.27 -18.61 -36.13
CA SER A 29 13.95 -17.32 -35.96
C SER A 29 13.44 -16.61 -34.71
N ILE A 30 14.30 -15.76 -34.09
CA ILE A 30 13.99 -14.95 -32.93
C ILE A 30 14.29 -13.49 -33.27
N ASP A 31 13.29 -12.63 -33.20
CA ASP A 31 13.38 -11.22 -33.54
C ASP A 31 13.24 -10.33 -32.27
N THR A 32 13.65 -10.83 -31.10
CA THR A 32 13.58 -10.12 -29.80
C THR A 32 14.67 -10.63 -28.85
N ASP A 33 15.16 -9.78 -27.96
CA ASP A 33 16.08 -10.13 -26.88
C ASP A 33 15.38 -10.81 -25.68
N LYS A 34 14.04 -10.83 -25.68
CA LYS A 34 13.23 -11.41 -24.59
C LYS A 34 12.98 -12.91 -24.72
N ALA A 35 13.44 -13.53 -25.80
CA ALA A 35 13.43 -14.97 -26.01
C ALA A 35 14.86 -15.44 -26.29
N PRO A 36 15.68 -15.73 -25.27
CA PRO A 36 17.08 -16.13 -25.47
C PRO A 36 17.26 -17.41 -26.31
N TYR A 37 16.29 -18.31 -26.24
CA TYR A 37 16.36 -19.58 -26.94
C TYR A 37 14.98 -20.13 -27.27
N TYR A 38 14.86 -20.74 -28.45
CA TYR A 38 13.68 -21.47 -28.89
C TYR A 38 14.14 -22.72 -29.67
N ALA A 39 13.59 -23.88 -29.31
CA ALA A 39 13.89 -25.16 -29.95
C ALA A 39 12.60 -25.90 -30.27
N ALA A 40 12.65 -26.65 -31.37
CA ALA A 40 11.54 -27.48 -31.82
C ALA A 40 12.01 -28.85 -32.30
N ARG A 41 11.20 -29.88 -32.06
CA ARG A 41 11.31 -31.20 -32.68
C ARG A 41 10.06 -31.49 -33.50
N ILE A 42 10.27 -32.25 -34.60
CA ILE A 42 9.21 -32.65 -35.52
C ILE A 42 8.96 -34.13 -35.41
N LEU A 43 7.70 -34.48 -35.21
CA LEU A 43 7.23 -35.86 -35.15
C LEU A 43 6.21 -36.09 -36.29
N ASP A 44 6.42 -37.14 -37.05
CA ASP A 44 5.52 -37.60 -38.12
C ASP A 44 4.79 -38.87 -37.68
N ASN A 45 3.69 -39.20 -38.37
CA ASN A 45 2.90 -40.42 -38.16
C ASN A 45 2.32 -40.51 -36.72
N VAL A 46 2.03 -39.37 -36.11
CA VAL A 46 1.45 -39.32 -34.77
C VAL A 46 0.03 -39.86 -34.79
N THR A 47 -0.31 -40.75 -33.88
CA THR A 47 -1.68 -41.22 -33.66
C THR A 47 -2.20 -40.68 -32.31
N ILE A 48 -3.14 -39.76 -32.34
CA ILE A 48 -3.73 -39.19 -31.14
C ILE A 48 -4.71 -40.20 -30.51
N ALA A 49 -4.50 -40.47 -29.22
CA ALA A 49 -5.32 -41.41 -28.45
C ALA A 49 -5.31 -41.01 -26.96
N PRO A 50 -6.22 -41.53 -26.15
CA PRO A 50 -6.11 -41.39 -24.69
C PRO A 50 -4.76 -41.92 -24.18
N SER A 51 -4.17 -41.21 -23.23
CA SER A 51 -2.92 -41.65 -22.59
C SER A 51 -3.11 -42.96 -21.82
N PRO A 52 -2.04 -43.77 -21.67
CA PRO A 52 -2.12 -44.97 -20.85
C PRO A 52 -2.45 -44.60 -19.36
N GLN A 53 -3.15 -45.50 -18.68
CA GLN A 53 -3.69 -45.26 -17.33
C GLN A 53 -2.63 -44.81 -16.32
N TRP A 54 -1.40 -45.30 -16.43
CA TRP A 54 -0.33 -44.89 -15.52
C TRP A 54 0.02 -43.40 -15.65
N LEU A 55 0.03 -42.86 -16.88
CA LEU A 55 0.32 -41.45 -17.14
C LEU A 55 -0.85 -40.56 -16.67
N GLN A 56 -2.11 -40.98 -16.96
CA GLN A 56 -3.29 -40.30 -16.47
C GLN A 56 -3.30 -40.22 -14.95
N ASN A 57 -2.99 -41.33 -14.25
CA ASN A 57 -2.97 -41.36 -12.79
C ASN A 57 -1.89 -40.42 -12.20
N LEU A 58 -0.70 -40.35 -12.80
CA LEU A 58 0.36 -39.45 -12.37
C LEU A 58 -0.08 -37.98 -12.51
N LEU A 59 -0.65 -37.60 -13.64
CA LEU A 59 -1.13 -36.24 -13.87
C LEU A 59 -2.28 -35.86 -12.93
N MET A 60 -3.25 -36.74 -12.74
CA MET A 60 -4.37 -36.52 -11.82
C MET A 60 -3.90 -36.35 -10.35
N ASN A 61 -2.87 -37.09 -9.94
CA ASN A 61 -2.29 -36.94 -8.61
C ASN A 61 -1.68 -35.55 -8.38
N GLU A 62 -1.21 -34.90 -9.45
CA GLU A 62 -0.68 -33.53 -9.43
C GLU A 62 -1.73 -32.47 -9.79
N GLY A 63 -3.02 -32.88 -9.91
CA GLY A 63 -4.13 -31.98 -10.20
C GLY A 63 -4.29 -31.58 -11.67
N ILE A 64 -3.59 -32.26 -12.59
CA ILE A 64 -3.66 -32.02 -14.03
C ILE A 64 -4.67 -32.97 -14.67
N ARG A 65 -5.64 -32.43 -15.41
CA ARG A 65 -6.62 -33.22 -16.13
C ARG A 65 -5.98 -33.83 -17.40
N PRO A 66 -5.99 -35.16 -17.57
CA PRO A 66 -5.54 -35.81 -18.80
C PRO A 66 -6.38 -35.40 -20.02
N ILE A 67 -5.72 -35.24 -21.16
CA ILE A 67 -6.33 -34.83 -22.45
C ILE A 67 -6.09 -35.90 -23.52
N ASN A 68 -4.85 -36.05 -23.95
CA ASN A 68 -4.42 -37.05 -24.94
C ASN A 68 -2.92 -37.40 -24.79
N ASN A 69 -2.46 -38.42 -25.46
CA ASN A 69 -1.10 -38.94 -25.38
C ASN A 69 0.02 -37.97 -25.79
N VAL A 70 -0.28 -36.87 -26.49
CA VAL A 70 0.69 -35.82 -26.82
C VAL A 70 0.70 -34.75 -25.75
N VAL A 71 -0.45 -34.14 -25.42
CA VAL A 71 -0.58 -33.07 -24.43
C VAL A 71 -0.20 -33.57 -23.03
N ASP A 72 -0.57 -34.79 -22.68
CA ASP A 72 -0.25 -35.39 -21.39
C ASP A 72 1.26 -35.63 -21.22
N VAL A 73 1.96 -35.98 -22.31
CA VAL A 73 3.43 -36.06 -22.29
C VAL A 73 4.04 -34.69 -22.05
N THR A 74 3.57 -33.62 -22.71
CA THR A 74 4.10 -32.26 -22.45
C THR A 74 3.89 -31.85 -21.01
N ASN A 75 2.75 -32.18 -20.40
CA ASN A 75 2.48 -31.94 -18.98
C ASN A 75 3.35 -32.81 -18.05
N TYR A 76 3.59 -34.08 -18.42
CA TYR A 76 4.50 -34.93 -17.64
C TYR A 76 5.94 -34.38 -17.63
N ILE A 77 6.44 -33.95 -18.78
CA ILE A 77 7.77 -33.34 -18.91
C ILE A 77 7.87 -32.01 -18.17
N LEU A 78 6.80 -31.21 -18.21
CA LEU A 78 6.69 -29.98 -17.41
C LEU A 78 6.89 -30.27 -15.91
N LEU A 79 6.27 -31.33 -15.38
CA LEU A 79 6.41 -31.72 -13.97
C LEU A 79 7.78 -32.35 -13.67
N TYR A 80 8.30 -33.16 -14.59
CA TYR A 80 9.53 -33.93 -14.38
C TYR A 80 10.80 -33.05 -14.48
N PHE A 81 10.89 -32.20 -15.52
CA PHE A 81 12.04 -31.32 -15.77
C PHE A 81 11.83 -29.88 -15.31
N GLY A 82 10.59 -29.48 -15.02
CA GLY A 82 10.25 -28.08 -14.82
C GLY A 82 10.24 -27.25 -16.10
N GLN A 83 10.33 -27.90 -17.30
CA GLN A 83 10.37 -27.26 -18.60
C GLN A 83 8.95 -27.19 -19.19
N PRO A 84 8.34 -25.98 -19.30
CA PRO A 84 7.09 -25.85 -20.03
C PRO A 84 7.31 -26.16 -21.52
N MET A 85 6.38 -26.90 -22.08
CA MET A 85 6.39 -27.30 -23.48
C MET A 85 5.04 -27.01 -24.13
N HIS A 86 5.07 -26.85 -25.45
CA HIS A 86 3.85 -26.79 -26.26
C HIS A 86 3.95 -27.73 -27.45
N ALA A 87 2.80 -28.22 -27.89
CA ALA A 87 2.70 -29.07 -29.08
C ALA A 87 1.75 -28.40 -30.08
N PHE A 88 2.24 -28.15 -31.28
CA PHE A 88 1.46 -27.62 -32.40
C PHE A 88 1.15 -28.71 -33.42
N ASP A 89 -0.03 -28.62 -34.01
CA ASP A 89 -0.37 -29.39 -35.20
C ASP A 89 0.33 -28.78 -36.43
N LEU A 90 1.39 -29.45 -36.95
CA LEU A 90 2.14 -28.98 -38.12
C LEU A 90 1.27 -28.88 -39.37
N ASP A 91 0.21 -29.69 -39.47
CA ASP A 91 -0.68 -29.71 -40.64
C ASP A 91 -1.51 -28.43 -40.76
N THR A 92 -1.63 -27.65 -39.69
CA THR A 92 -2.32 -26.35 -39.65
C THR A 92 -1.42 -25.15 -39.97
N PHE A 93 -0.11 -25.36 -40.13
CA PHE A 93 0.82 -24.27 -40.40
C PHE A 93 0.69 -23.74 -41.81
N GLU A 94 0.46 -22.45 -41.97
CA GLU A 94 0.43 -21.77 -43.27
C GLU A 94 1.83 -21.45 -43.84
N GLY A 95 2.90 -21.82 -43.13
CA GLY A 95 4.30 -21.56 -43.49
C GLY A 95 5.26 -22.53 -42.82
N SER A 96 6.53 -22.44 -43.18
CA SER A 96 7.61 -23.31 -42.66
C SER A 96 8.59 -22.58 -41.73
N VAL A 97 8.23 -21.38 -41.23
CA VAL A 97 9.08 -20.60 -40.36
C VAL A 97 8.29 -20.26 -39.08
N ILE A 98 8.78 -20.76 -37.95
CA ILE A 98 8.39 -20.26 -36.65
C ILE A 98 9.22 -19.02 -36.33
N ARG A 99 8.53 -17.93 -35.94
CA ARG A 99 9.21 -16.71 -35.55
C ARG A 99 8.73 -16.28 -34.18
N VAL A 100 9.65 -16.02 -33.25
CA VAL A 100 9.37 -15.45 -31.93
C VAL A 100 9.67 -13.96 -31.99
N ARG A 101 8.68 -13.14 -31.69
CA ARG A 101 8.77 -11.68 -31.71
C ARG A 101 7.86 -11.05 -30.66
N GLU A 102 7.99 -9.76 -30.49
CA GLU A 102 6.98 -8.96 -29.79
C GLU A 102 5.72 -8.80 -30.67
N ALA A 103 4.56 -8.75 -30.02
CA ALA A 103 3.30 -8.54 -30.71
C ALA A 103 3.23 -7.12 -31.30
N ARG A 104 2.37 -6.93 -32.29
CA ARG A 104 2.05 -5.63 -32.85
C ARG A 104 0.85 -5.03 -32.14
N ALA A 105 0.77 -3.70 -32.09
CA ALA A 105 -0.37 -3.02 -31.47
C ALA A 105 -1.70 -3.47 -32.10
N GLY A 106 -2.65 -3.89 -31.27
CA GLY A 106 -3.97 -4.33 -31.69
C GLY A 106 -4.01 -5.70 -32.40
N GLU A 107 -2.91 -6.45 -32.40
CA GLU A 107 -2.87 -7.84 -32.88
C GLU A 107 -3.75 -8.71 -31.97
N LYS A 108 -4.43 -9.70 -32.53
CA LYS A 108 -5.37 -10.55 -31.80
C LYS A 108 -5.00 -12.01 -31.91
N LEU A 109 -5.30 -12.77 -30.84
CA LEU A 109 -5.10 -14.21 -30.76
C LEU A 109 -6.28 -14.83 -30.00
N VAL A 110 -6.89 -15.88 -30.57
CA VAL A 110 -7.79 -16.76 -29.82
C VAL A 110 -6.95 -17.82 -29.14
N THR A 111 -6.97 -17.84 -27.81
CA THR A 111 -6.22 -18.80 -27.00
C THR A 111 -6.97 -20.11 -26.79
N LEU A 112 -6.29 -21.17 -26.31
CA LEU A 112 -6.86 -22.51 -26.11
C LEU A 112 -8.10 -22.58 -25.19
N ASP A 113 -8.38 -21.52 -24.43
CA ASP A 113 -9.60 -21.37 -23.63
C ASP A 113 -10.78 -20.78 -24.43
N GLY A 114 -10.61 -20.53 -25.73
CA GLY A 114 -11.64 -19.99 -26.64
C GLY A 114 -11.82 -18.47 -26.55
N GLU A 115 -11.00 -17.76 -25.78
CA GLU A 115 -11.09 -16.32 -25.57
C GLU A 115 -10.22 -15.54 -26.57
N GLU A 116 -10.80 -14.54 -27.24
CA GLU A 116 -10.05 -13.59 -28.07
C GLU A 116 -9.29 -12.60 -27.19
N ARG A 117 -7.96 -12.56 -27.34
CA ARG A 117 -7.06 -11.67 -26.60
C ARG A 117 -6.55 -10.59 -27.53
N GLU A 118 -6.69 -9.32 -27.11
CA GLU A 118 -6.02 -8.20 -27.75
C GLU A 118 -4.62 -8.04 -27.16
N LEU A 119 -3.61 -8.01 -28.02
CA LEU A 119 -2.20 -8.03 -27.67
C LEU A 119 -1.62 -6.62 -27.65
N GLU A 120 -0.67 -6.40 -26.75
CA GLU A 120 0.13 -5.19 -26.67
C GLU A 120 1.55 -5.43 -27.18
N THR A 121 2.25 -4.37 -27.59
CA THR A 121 3.63 -4.45 -28.11
C THR A 121 4.65 -4.97 -27.11
N THR A 122 4.27 -5.16 -25.85
CA THR A 122 5.12 -5.76 -24.80
C THR A 122 4.94 -7.27 -24.68
N ASP A 123 3.90 -7.83 -25.29
CA ASP A 123 3.63 -9.27 -25.26
C ASP A 123 4.53 -10.02 -26.23
N LEU A 124 4.95 -11.22 -25.84
CA LEU A 124 5.71 -12.11 -26.72
C LEU A 124 4.77 -13.07 -27.42
N VAL A 125 4.97 -13.26 -28.72
CA VAL A 125 4.20 -14.19 -29.54
C VAL A 125 5.09 -15.15 -30.32
N VAL A 126 4.62 -16.38 -30.44
CA VAL A 126 5.11 -17.34 -31.42
C VAL A 126 4.25 -17.19 -32.68
N THR A 127 4.86 -17.01 -33.82
CA THR A 127 4.14 -16.76 -35.08
C THR A 127 4.55 -17.77 -36.17
N VAL A 128 3.59 -18.08 -37.07
CA VAL A 128 3.82 -18.78 -38.32
C VAL A 128 3.21 -17.98 -39.45
N ALA A 129 3.90 -17.81 -40.59
CA ALA A 129 3.49 -16.91 -41.67
C ALA A 129 3.10 -15.50 -41.15
N ASP A 130 3.85 -15.01 -40.14
CA ASP A 130 3.66 -13.72 -39.47
C ASP A 130 2.35 -13.55 -38.67
N LYS A 131 1.56 -14.63 -38.51
CA LYS A 131 0.34 -14.67 -37.69
C LYS A 131 0.65 -15.28 -36.31
N PRO A 132 0.16 -14.70 -35.19
CA PRO A 132 0.31 -15.30 -33.88
C PRO A 132 -0.38 -16.68 -33.79
N VAL A 133 0.38 -17.68 -33.33
CA VAL A 133 -0.10 -19.04 -33.07
C VAL A 133 -0.02 -19.41 -31.59
N ALA A 134 0.71 -18.63 -30.78
CA ALA A 134 0.73 -18.78 -29.34
C ALA A 134 1.12 -17.45 -28.67
N LEU A 135 0.59 -17.24 -27.47
CA LEU A 135 1.09 -16.26 -26.52
C LEU A 135 2.27 -16.90 -25.80
N ALA A 136 3.49 -16.51 -26.19
CA ALA A 136 4.74 -17.18 -25.81
C ALA A 136 4.85 -17.33 -24.28
N GLY A 137 5.07 -18.56 -23.82
CA GLY A 137 5.24 -18.89 -22.41
C GLY A 137 3.99 -18.76 -21.53
N VAL A 138 2.83 -18.42 -22.11
CA VAL A 138 1.56 -18.27 -21.38
C VAL A 138 0.54 -19.31 -21.84
N MET A 139 0.09 -19.24 -23.09
CA MET A 139 -0.94 -20.16 -23.62
C MET A 139 -0.86 -20.28 -25.14
N GLY A 140 -1.05 -21.49 -25.65
CA GLY A 140 -1.17 -21.74 -27.09
C GLY A 140 -2.41 -21.12 -27.72
N GLY A 141 -2.39 -20.97 -29.05
CA GLY A 141 -3.54 -20.54 -29.83
C GLY A 141 -4.41 -21.73 -30.28
N GLU A 142 -5.73 -21.51 -30.33
CA GLU A 142 -6.73 -22.51 -30.73
C GLU A 142 -6.50 -23.03 -32.17
N ALA A 143 -6.08 -22.16 -33.10
CA ALA A 143 -5.94 -22.49 -34.52
C ALA A 143 -4.89 -23.57 -34.82
N THR A 144 -3.95 -23.82 -33.90
CA THR A 144 -2.87 -24.80 -34.05
C THR A 144 -2.90 -25.89 -32.98
N GLU A 145 -4.03 -26.07 -32.32
CA GLU A 145 -4.25 -27.07 -31.28
C GLU A 145 -4.14 -28.51 -31.84
N ILE A 146 -3.59 -29.41 -31.03
CA ILE A 146 -3.57 -30.84 -31.30
C ILE A 146 -4.99 -31.41 -31.24
N SER A 147 -5.42 -31.98 -32.33
CA SER A 147 -6.73 -32.63 -32.50
C SER A 147 -6.61 -34.12 -32.82
N GLU A 148 -7.75 -34.85 -32.81
CA GLU A 148 -7.78 -36.26 -33.22
C GLU A 148 -7.29 -36.51 -34.66
N LYS A 149 -7.19 -35.45 -35.48
CA LYS A 149 -6.78 -35.52 -36.90
C LYS A 149 -5.29 -35.20 -37.08
N SER A 150 -4.63 -34.72 -36.04
CA SER A 150 -3.22 -34.33 -36.10
C SER A 150 -2.34 -35.55 -36.37
N THR A 151 -1.57 -35.49 -37.43
CA THR A 151 -0.64 -36.57 -37.82
C THR A 151 0.82 -36.14 -37.77
N ARG A 152 1.08 -34.83 -37.75
CA ARG A 152 2.42 -34.25 -37.64
C ARG A 152 2.41 -33.21 -36.51
N VAL A 153 3.37 -33.34 -35.61
CA VAL A 153 3.47 -32.50 -34.41
C VAL A 153 4.81 -31.77 -34.38
N VAL A 154 4.75 -30.50 -34.04
CA VAL A 154 5.92 -29.71 -33.61
C VAL A 154 5.90 -29.57 -32.11
N LEU A 155 6.91 -30.11 -31.44
CA LEU A 155 7.16 -29.88 -30.01
C LEU A 155 8.01 -28.64 -29.81
N GLU A 156 7.59 -27.76 -28.95
CA GLU A 156 8.29 -26.55 -28.53
C GLU A 156 8.92 -26.73 -27.15
N ALA A 157 10.19 -26.30 -27.02
CA ALA A 157 10.79 -25.99 -25.72
C ALA A 157 11.59 -24.69 -25.86
N ALA A 158 11.36 -23.74 -25.00
CA ALA A 158 11.93 -22.41 -25.14
C ALA A 158 12.36 -21.82 -23.79
N VAL A 159 13.11 -20.71 -23.86
CA VAL A 159 13.44 -19.85 -22.72
C VAL A 159 12.89 -18.47 -23.00
N PHE A 160 12.05 -17.95 -22.13
CA PHE A 160 11.45 -16.63 -22.25
C PHE A 160 11.80 -15.75 -21.05
N ASN A 161 11.89 -14.45 -21.25
CA ASN A 161 12.15 -13.49 -20.20
C ASN A 161 11.00 -13.47 -19.16
N GLY A 162 11.30 -13.87 -17.94
CA GLY A 162 10.29 -14.03 -16.87
C GLY A 162 9.51 -12.75 -16.55
N LYS A 163 10.14 -11.56 -16.65
CA LYS A 163 9.47 -10.27 -16.42
C LYS A 163 8.41 -10.00 -17.49
N SER A 164 8.73 -10.32 -18.77
CA SER A 164 7.76 -10.18 -19.87
C SER A 164 6.58 -11.12 -19.70
N ILE A 165 6.83 -12.39 -19.39
CA ILE A 165 5.76 -13.37 -19.16
C ILE A 165 4.88 -12.97 -17.98
N ARG A 166 5.47 -12.55 -16.87
CA ARG A 166 4.73 -12.07 -15.68
C ARG A 166 3.83 -10.87 -16.02
N LYS A 167 4.33 -9.91 -16.80
CA LYS A 167 3.59 -8.71 -17.20
C LYS A 167 2.37 -9.08 -18.06
N THR A 168 2.58 -9.90 -19.07
CA THR A 168 1.51 -10.39 -19.97
C THR A 168 0.47 -11.20 -19.22
N SER A 169 0.90 -12.20 -18.44
CA SER A 169 0.02 -13.06 -17.63
C SER A 169 -0.79 -12.25 -16.62
N GLY A 170 -0.18 -11.27 -15.95
CA GLY A 170 -0.86 -10.39 -14.99
C GLY A 170 -1.89 -9.47 -15.67
N ARG A 171 -1.53 -8.84 -16.80
CA ARG A 171 -2.42 -7.94 -17.56
C ARG A 171 -3.67 -8.66 -18.09
N LEU A 172 -3.48 -9.85 -18.65
CA LEU A 172 -4.57 -10.66 -19.19
C LEU A 172 -5.32 -11.46 -18.12
N ASN A 173 -4.87 -11.40 -16.84
CA ASN A 173 -5.35 -12.26 -15.77
C ASN A 173 -5.36 -13.75 -16.17
N LEU A 174 -4.34 -14.17 -16.90
CA LEU A 174 -4.20 -15.50 -17.49
C LEU A 174 -2.99 -16.21 -16.88
N ARG A 175 -3.20 -16.90 -15.76
CA ARG A 175 -2.19 -17.74 -15.12
C ARG A 175 -2.27 -19.18 -15.62
N SER A 176 -1.14 -19.68 -16.13
CA SER A 176 -0.99 -21.07 -16.52
C SER A 176 0.19 -21.72 -15.78
N GLU A 177 0.28 -23.05 -15.82
CA GLU A 177 1.43 -23.80 -15.31
C GLU A 177 2.73 -23.38 -16.01
N SER A 178 2.66 -23.01 -17.31
CA SER A 178 3.78 -22.48 -18.08
C SER A 178 4.19 -21.09 -17.60
N SER A 179 3.25 -20.14 -17.51
CA SER A 179 3.55 -18.77 -17.11
C SER A 179 4.12 -18.70 -15.69
N SER A 180 3.62 -19.56 -14.79
CA SER A 180 4.08 -19.64 -13.40
C SER A 180 5.55 -20.12 -13.28
N ARG A 181 6.01 -20.93 -14.22
CA ARG A 181 7.42 -21.37 -14.27
C ARG A 181 8.30 -20.37 -14.96
N PHE A 182 7.92 -19.89 -16.15
CA PHE A 182 8.73 -18.91 -16.86
C PHE A 182 8.93 -17.61 -16.07
N GLU A 183 7.90 -17.11 -15.34
CA GLU A 183 8.03 -15.90 -14.54
C GLU A 183 9.07 -16.02 -13.41
N LYS A 184 9.29 -17.25 -12.91
CA LYS A 184 10.24 -17.56 -11.83
C LYS A 184 11.60 -18.04 -12.31
N GLY A 185 11.73 -18.33 -13.61
CA GLY A 185 12.91 -18.94 -14.20
C GLY A 185 12.79 -20.46 -14.34
N ILE A 186 13.54 -21.01 -15.29
CA ILE A 186 13.64 -22.44 -15.57
C ILE A 186 15.11 -22.87 -15.65
N ASN A 187 15.36 -24.18 -15.57
CA ASN A 187 16.70 -24.73 -15.76
C ASN A 187 17.09 -24.76 -17.25
N VAL A 188 17.87 -23.77 -17.67
CA VAL A 188 18.28 -23.65 -19.07
C VAL A 188 19.17 -24.83 -19.57
N ALA A 189 19.86 -25.51 -18.65
CA ALA A 189 20.76 -26.63 -19.04
C ALA A 189 20.02 -27.89 -19.50
N THR A 190 18.73 -28.04 -19.14
CA THR A 190 17.96 -29.26 -19.46
C THR A 190 16.90 -29.04 -20.54
N VAL A 191 16.86 -27.89 -21.21
CA VAL A 191 15.82 -27.56 -22.22
C VAL A 191 15.82 -28.60 -23.37
N ASN A 192 16.97 -28.88 -23.95
CA ASN A 192 17.08 -29.84 -25.06
C ASN A 192 16.88 -31.30 -24.58
N GLU A 193 17.36 -31.65 -23.39
CA GLU A 193 17.11 -32.96 -22.78
C GLU A 193 15.62 -33.19 -22.54
N ALA A 194 14.89 -32.19 -22.03
CA ALA A 194 13.45 -32.25 -21.84
C ALA A 194 12.71 -32.42 -23.19
N LEU A 195 13.15 -31.69 -24.22
CA LEU A 195 12.59 -31.80 -25.56
C LEU A 195 12.80 -33.20 -26.16
N ASP A 196 13.98 -33.78 -25.98
CA ASP A 196 14.31 -35.14 -26.44
C ASP A 196 13.51 -36.19 -25.66
N ALA A 197 13.38 -36.05 -24.36
CA ALA A 197 12.57 -36.90 -23.50
C ALA A 197 11.10 -36.91 -23.92
N ALA A 198 10.52 -35.71 -24.19
CA ALA A 198 9.15 -35.59 -24.69
C ALA A 198 8.97 -36.30 -26.06
N ALA A 199 9.87 -36.02 -26.98
CA ALA A 199 9.82 -36.65 -28.31
C ALA A 199 9.93 -38.20 -28.23
N SER A 200 10.82 -38.73 -27.38
CA SER A 200 10.92 -40.15 -27.10
C SER A 200 9.64 -40.77 -26.56
N MET A 201 9.02 -40.11 -25.57
CA MET A 201 7.77 -40.58 -24.98
C MET A 201 6.61 -40.55 -25.98
N ILE A 202 6.49 -39.49 -26.78
CA ILE A 202 5.44 -39.41 -27.82
C ILE A 202 5.68 -40.47 -28.89
N ALA A 203 6.93 -40.72 -29.31
CA ALA A 203 7.24 -41.80 -30.23
C ALA A 203 6.75 -43.15 -29.70
N GLU A 204 6.98 -43.44 -28.42
CA GLU A 204 6.54 -44.67 -27.76
C GLU A 204 4.99 -44.73 -27.62
N LEU A 205 4.34 -43.66 -27.17
CA LEU A 205 2.92 -43.68 -26.79
C LEU A 205 1.96 -43.36 -27.94
N ALA A 206 2.42 -42.65 -28.97
CA ALA A 206 1.63 -42.25 -30.13
C ALA A 206 2.09 -42.94 -31.44
N GLY A 207 3.07 -43.83 -31.40
CA GLY A 207 3.58 -44.52 -32.55
C GLY A 207 4.30 -43.60 -33.56
N ALA A 208 4.75 -42.44 -33.10
CA ALA A 208 5.34 -41.42 -33.95
C ALA A 208 6.78 -41.74 -34.35
N THR A 209 7.23 -41.14 -35.44
CA THR A 209 8.62 -41.14 -35.88
C THR A 209 9.23 -39.75 -35.71
N VAL A 210 10.43 -39.68 -35.15
CA VAL A 210 11.08 -38.39 -34.84
C VAL A 210 12.08 -38.05 -35.95
N ARG A 211 11.96 -36.85 -36.54
CA ARG A 211 12.93 -36.36 -37.52
C ARG A 211 14.28 -36.06 -36.88
N LYS A 212 15.34 -36.25 -37.69
CA LYS A 212 16.72 -36.02 -37.26
C LYS A 212 17.00 -34.56 -36.95
N GLY A 213 17.52 -34.32 -35.75
CA GLY A 213 18.01 -33.03 -35.29
C GLY A 213 16.94 -32.14 -34.63
N ILE A 214 17.41 -31.16 -33.90
CA ILE A 214 16.62 -30.08 -33.27
C ILE A 214 16.70 -28.87 -34.20
N VAL A 215 15.56 -28.24 -34.46
CA VAL A 215 15.50 -26.93 -35.13
C VAL A 215 15.50 -25.85 -34.04
N SER A 216 16.50 -24.98 -33.99
CA SER A 216 16.64 -24.01 -32.94
C SER A 216 17.15 -22.65 -33.40
N ALA A 217 16.89 -21.61 -32.60
CA ALA A 217 17.48 -20.28 -32.72
C ALA A 217 17.81 -19.73 -31.33
N GLY A 218 18.79 -18.84 -31.29
CA GLY A 218 19.33 -18.30 -30.05
C GLY A 218 20.41 -19.20 -29.44
N GLU A 219 20.88 -18.83 -28.26
CA GLU A 219 21.94 -19.54 -27.54
C GLU A 219 21.54 -19.78 -26.07
N LEU A 220 21.93 -20.94 -25.54
CA LEU A 220 21.81 -21.32 -24.14
C LEU A 220 23.17 -21.20 -23.47
N ASP A 221 23.27 -20.30 -22.47
CA ASP A 221 24.39 -20.34 -21.55
C ASP A 221 24.11 -21.40 -20.47
N THR A 222 24.71 -22.56 -20.64
CA THR A 222 24.61 -23.71 -19.73
C THR A 222 25.79 -23.84 -18.79
N SER A 223 26.74 -22.89 -18.82
CA SER A 223 27.90 -22.87 -17.92
C SER A 223 27.47 -22.64 -16.46
N ASP A 224 28.14 -23.30 -15.52
CA ASP A 224 27.93 -23.09 -14.10
C ASP A 224 28.27 -21.66 -13.70
N VAL A 225 27.61 -21.16 -12.64
CA VAL A 225 27.89 -19.84 -12.05
C VAL A 225 28.97 -20.00 -11.00
N GLU A 226 30.04 -19.22 -11.12
CA GLU A 226 31.14 -19.24 -10.14
C GLU A 226 30.89 -18.19 -9.05
N VAL A 227 30.81 -18.64 -7.79
CA VAL A 227 30.66 -17.77 -6.62
C VAL A 227 31.78 -18.07 -5.63
N SER A 228 32.53 -17.04 -5.22
CA SER A 228 33.68 -17.20 -4.33
C SER A 228 33.38 -16.70 -2.92
N SER A 229 34.02 -17.33 -1.91
CA SER A 229 33.95 -16.93 -0.50
C SER A 229 35.20 -17.40 0.26
N THR A 230 35.25 -17.12 1.57
CA THR A 230 36.26 -17.63 2.52
C THR A 230 35.60 -18.36 3.68
N LEU A 231 36.31 -19.30 4.30
CA LEU A 231 35.81 -19.97 5.51
C LEU A 231 35.63 -18.98 6.67
N ALA A 232 36.47 -17.94 6.71
CA ALA A 232 36.39 -16.89 7.72
C ALA A 232 35.06 -16.11 7.59
N ASP A 233 34.63 -15.78 6.36
CA ASP A 233 33.36 -15.08 6.13
C ASP A 233 32.16 -15.96 6.45
N VAL A 234 32.19 -17.23 6.06
CA VAL A 234 31.16 -18.23 6.43
C VAL A 234 30.97 -18.24 7.94
N ASN A 235 32.04 -18.44 8.70
CA ASN A 235 31.98 -18.52 10.16
C ASN A 235 31.59 -17.19 10.82
N ARG A 236 32.05 -16.06 10.27
CA ARG A 236 31.69 -14.72 10.76
C ARG A 236 30.21 -14.43 10.57
N VAL A 237 29.65 -14.75 9.40
CA VAL A 237 28.23 -14.46 9.09
C VAL A 237 27.30 -15.41 9.83
N LEU A 238 27.61 -16.70 9.88
CA LEU A 238 26.77 -17.69 10.55
C LEU A 238 26.99 -17.76 12.07
N GLY A 239 28.05 -17.13 12.58
CA GLY A 239 28.43 -17.20 13.99
C GLY A 239 28.92 -18.58 14.42
N THR A 240 29.50 -19.36 13.49
CA THR A 240 29.91 -20.76 13.67
C THR A 240 31.42 -20.92 13.73
N GLU A 241 31.88 -22.14 13.99
CA GLU A 241 33.28 -22.57 13.92
C GLU A 241 33.39 -23.81 13.00
N LEU A 242 32.75 -23.74 11.82
CA LEU A 242 32.81 -24.82 10.84
C LEU A 242 34.21 -25.02 10.30
N SER A 243 34.59 -26.26 10.03
CA SER A 243 35.80 -26.59 9.30
C SER A 243 35.56 -26.50 7.78
N TYR A 244 36.64 -26.41 6.99
CA TYR A 244 36.52 -26.44 5.53
C TYR A 244 35.89 -27.74 5.03
N ALA A 245 36.17 -28.87 5.69
CA ALA A 245 35.56 -30.16 5.39
C ALA A 245 34.04 -30.21 5.59
N ASP A 246 33.52 -29.47 6.58
CA ASP A 246 32.06 -29.34 6.78
C ASP A 246 31.42 -28.58 5.62
N VAL A 247 32.06 -27.49 5.16
CA VAL A 247 31.61 -26.70 4.00
C VAL A 247 31.68 -27.54 2.72
N GLU A 248 32.76 -28.29 2.52
CA GLU A 248 32.93 -29.22 1.37
C GLU A 248 31.82 -30.28 1.36
N ASP A 249 31.48 -30.87 2.52
CA ASP A 249 30.41 -31.88 2.59
C ASP A 249 29.06 -31.29 2.18
N VAL A 250 28.77 -30.04 2.56
CA VAL A 250 27.54 -29.34 2.19
C VAL A 250 27.44 -29.23 0.66
N PHE A 251 28.45 -28.69 -0.01
CA PHE A 251 28.42 -28.48 -1.47
C PHE A 251 28.44 -29.80 -2.22
N ARG A 252 29.18 -30.77 -1.73
CA ARG A 252 29.14 -32.16 -2.27
C ARG A 252 27.73 -32.76 -2.21
N ARG A 253 27.01 -32.60 -1.10
CA ARG A 253 25.62 -33.09 -0.93
C ARG A 253 24.65 -32.35 -1.85
N LEU A 254 24.90 -31.09 -2.15
CA LEU A 254 24.12 -30.30 -3.11
C LEU A 254 24.47 -30.60 -4.58
N GLY A 255 25.57 -31.32 -4.80
CA GLY A 255 26.08 -31.61 -6.14
C GLY A 255 26.66 -30.37 -6.84
N PHE A 256 27.28 -29.47 -6.03
CA PHE A 256 28.02 -28.33 -6.55
C PHE A 256 29.50 -28.65 -6.65
N GLY A 257 30.18 -28.02 -7.60
CA GLY A 257 31.64 -28.08 -7.67
C GLY A 257 32.26 -27.18 -6.59
N LEU A 258 33.38 -27.58 -6.00
CA LEU A 258 34.16 -26.77 -5.08
C LEU A 258 35.62 -26.85 -5.43
N SER A 259 36.30 -25.70 -5.48
CA SER A 259 37.73 -25.57 -5.70
C SER A 259 38.34 -24.57 -4.74
N GLY A 260 39.62 -24.71 -4.41
CA GLY A 260 40.34 -23.83 -3.50
C GLY A 260 40.60 -24.43 -2.12
N ASN A 261 40.63 -23.60 -1.07
CA ASN A 261 40.92 -23.99 0.31
C ASN A 261 40.21 -23.07 1.32
N ALA A 262 40.50 -23.22 2.61
CA ALA A 262 39.88 -22.41 3.66
C ALA A 262 40.09 -20.89 3.54
N GLU A 263 41.20 -20.45 2.94
CA GLU A 263 41.53 -19.02 2.76
C GLU A 263 40.72 -18.39 1.62
N ALA A 264 40.49 -19.17 0.55
CA ALA A 264 39.67 -18.76 -0.60
C ALA A 264 39.16 -20.00 -1.35
N PHE A 265 37.88 -20.08 -1.56
CA PHE A 265 37.24 -21.12 -2.34
C PHE A 265 36.24 -20.55 -3.35
N THR A 266 36.04 -21.30 -4.43
CA THR A 266 35.04 -20.99 -5.45
C THR A 266 34.10 -22.18 -5.60
N VAL A 267 32.81 -21.87 -5.56
CA VAL A 267 31.73 -22.85 -5.77
C VAL A 267 31.21 -22.74 -7.19
N SER A 268 31.23 -23.86 -7.92
CA SER A 268 30.63 -23.98 -9.24
C SER A 268 29.17 -24.40 -9.09
N VAL A 269 28.25 -23.46 -9.29
CA VAL A 269 26.82 -23.61 -9.06
C VAL A 269 26.12 -24.02 -10.36
N PRO A 270 25.49 -25.19 -10.43
CA PRO A 270 24.83 -25.63 -11.67
C PRO A 270 23.57 -24.80 -11.96
N ARG A 271 23.25 -24.63 -13.25
CA ARG A 271 22.14 -23.78 -13.72
C ARG A 271 20.77 -24.16 -13.18
N ARG A 272 20.57 -25.32 -12.62
CA ARG A 272 19.34 -25.67 -11.90
C ARG A 272 19.12 -24.81 -10.65
N ARG A 273 20.16 -24.12 -10.14
CA ARG A 273 20.15 -23.22 -9.01
C ARG A 273 20.43 -21.79 -9.47
N TRP A 274 19.50 -21.23 -10.28
CA TRP A 274 19.59 -19.85 -10.77
C TRP A 274 19.36 -18.79 -9.69
N ASP A 275 18.97 -19.20 -8.50
CA ASP A 275 18.79 -18.42 -7.29
C ASP A 275 20.12 -18.08 -6.60
N ILE A 276 21.20 -18.83 -6.84
CA ILE A 276 22.50 -18.65 -6.20
C ILE A 276 23.40 -17.85 -7.13
N THR A 277 23.64 -16.58 -6.76
CA THR A 277 24.42 -15.64 -7.58
C THR A 277 25.44 -14.83 -6.81
N ILE A 278 25.32 -14.74 -5.49
CA ILE A 278 26.18 -13.98 -4.60
C ILE A 278 26.65 -14.83 -3.40
N GLU A 279 27.65 -14.35 -2.71
CA GLU A 279 28.25 -15.02 -1.54
C GLU A 279 27.23 -15.32 -0.43
N ALA A 280 26.26 -14.42 -0.20
CA ALA A 280 25.22 -14.61 0.82
C ALA A 280 24.37 -15.86 0.54
N ASP A 281 24.13 -16.19 -0.74
CA ASP A 281 23.38 -17.38 -1.12
C ASP A 281 24.14 -18.66 -0.74
N LEU A 282 25.49 -18.63 -0.77
CA LEU A 282 26.32 -19.75 -0.30
C LEU A 282 26.19 -19.94 1.22
N PHE A 283 26.12 -18.85 1.98
CA PHE A 283 25.92 -18.90 3.44
C PHE A 283 24.56 -19.51 3.78
N GLU A 284 23.51 -19.16 3.02
CA GLU A 284 22.19 -19.75 3.18
C GLU A 284 22.23 -21.27 2.96
N GLU A 285 22.87 -21.73 1.90
CA GLU A 285 22.98 -23.17 1.59
C GLU A 285 23.74 -23.92 2.68
N ILE A 286 24.84 -23.34 3.19
CA ILE A 286 25.61 -23.93 4.28
C ILE A 286 24.75 -24.00 5.55
N ALA A 287 24.09 -22.91 5.93
CA ALA A 287 23.24 -22.86 7.10
C ALA A 287 22.08 -23.87 7.04
N ARG A 288 21.44 -23.95 5.87
CA ARG A 288 20.29 -24.82 5.63
C ARG A 288 20.64 -26.31 5.73
N ILE A 289 21.78 -26.71 5.16
CA ILE A 289 22.22 -28.11 5.16
C ILE A 289 22.88 -28.49 6.50
N TYR A 290 23.61 -27.55 7.12
CA TYR A 290 24.16 -27.74 8.46
C TYR A 290 23.06 -27.88 9.50
N GLY A 291 22.02 -27.08 9.41
CA GLY A 291 20.84 -27.03 10.29
C GLY A 291 20.75 -25.72 11.05
N TYR A 292 19.66 -24.98 10.86
CA TYR A 292 19.39 -23.72 11.57
C TYR A 292 19.29 -23.91 13.09
N ASP A 293 18.88 -25.08 13.54
CA ASP A 293 18.80 -25.47 14.96
C ASP A 293 20.18 -25.52 15.64
N LYS A 294 21.25 -25.64 14.87
CA LYS A 294 22.63 -25.69 15.35
C LYS A 294 23.33 -24.33 15.32
N LEU A 295 22.72 -23.33 14.68
CA LEU A 295 23.30 -22.00 14.64
C LEU A 295 23.20 -21.33 16.02
N PRO A 296 24.28 -20.67 16.51
CA PRO A 296 24.26 -20.02 17.81
C PRO A 296 23.34 -18.80 17.80
N ALA A 297 22.52 -18.66 18.83
CA ALA A 297 21.74 -17.44 19.05
C ALA A 297 22.67 -16.39 19.69
N THR A 298 22.96 -15.33 18.98
CA THR A 298 23.77 -14.21 19.45
C THR A 298 22.98 -12.93 19.53
N LEU A 299 23.32 -12.06 20.48
CA LEU A 299 22.78 -10.70 20.51
C LEU A 299 23.48 -9.85 19.45
N PRO A 300 22.73 -8.96 18.75
CA PRO A 300 23.34 -7.97 17.90
C PRO A 300 24.39 -7.15 18.66
N LYS A 301 25.57 -6.97 18.08
CA LYS A 301 26.58 -6.03 18.57
C LYS A 301 26.32 -4.72 17.85
N ASP A 302 25.75 -3.77 18.55
CA ASP A 302 25.53 -2.43 18.06
C ASP A 302 26.12 -1.43 19.06
N ASP A 303 26.78 -0.40 18.58
CA ASP A 303 27.17 0.75 19.36
C ASP A 303 25.91 1.58 19.66
N GLY A 304 25.07 1.03 20.55
CA GLY A 304 23.73 1.52 20.80
C GLY A 304 23.63 3.04 20.89
N THR A 305 23.10 3.68 19.87
CA THR A 305 22.68 5.08 19.95
C THR A 305 21.33 5.13 20.67
N ALA A 306 21.21 6.05 21.65
CA ALA A 306 19.93 6.27 22.30
C ALA A 306 18.87 6.65 21.24
N GLY A 307 17.83 5.86 21.14
CA GLY A 307 16.71 6.17 20.25
C GLY A 307 15.99 7.44 20.70
N GLU A 308 15.67 8.31 19.78
CA GLU A 308 14.86 9.51 20.02
C GLU A 308 13.63 9.53 19.13
N LEU A 309 12.52 10.06 19.67
CA LEU A 309 11.30 10.27 18.88
C LEU A 309 11.50 11.42 17.89
N THR A 310 11.04 11.25 16.67
CA THR A 310 10.93 12.35 15.70
C THR A 310 9.95 13.41 16.18
N ALA A 311 9.98 14.62 15.60
CA ALA A 311 9.03 15.69 15.91
C ALA A 311 7.58 15.23 15.71
N THR A 312 7.30 14.56 14.60
CA THR A 312 5.98 13.99 14.29
C THR A 312 5.53 12.97 15.34
N GLN A 313 6.42 12.09 15.79
CA GLN A 313 6.09 11.11 16.82
C GLN A 313 5.83 11.77 18.17
N LYS A 314 6.62 12.81 18.54
CA LYS A 314 6.41 13.60 19.77
C LYS A 314 5.02 14.28 19.71
N LEU A 315 4.71 14.98 18.62
CA LEU A 315 3.43 15.64 18.44
C LEU A 315 2.25 14.65 18.53
N ARG A 316 2.31 13.54 17.81
CA ARG A 316 1.23 12.53 17.86
C ARG A 316 1.00 11.99 19.28
N ARG A 317 2.07 11.77 20.06
CA ARG A 317 1.95 11.35 21.47
C ARG A 317 1.36 12.46 22.34
N GLN A 318 1.74 13.71 22.14
CA GLN A 318 1.17 14.86 22.86
C GLN A 318 -0.33 14.99 22.57
N VAL A 319 -0.72 14.99 21.29
CA VAL A 319 -2.14 15.09 20.89
C VAL A 319 -2.96 13.95 21.50
N ARG A 320 -2.46 12.71 21.46
CA ARG A 320 -3.10 11.56 22.10
C ARG A 320 -3.30 11.78 23.60
N THR A 321 -2.26 12.17 24.32
CA THR A 321 -2.35 12.40 25.77
C THR A 321 -3.32 13.52 26.11
N ILE A 322 -3.37 14.58 25.29
CA ILE A 322 -4.30 15.70 25.50
C ILE A 322 -5.74 15.25 25.23
N ALA A 323 -5.98 14.52 24.15
CA ALA A 323 -7.30 14.01 23.78
C ALA A 323 -7.84 13.04 24.86
N GLU A 324 -7.03 12.09 25.30
CA GLU A 324 -7.38 11.18 26.41
C GLU A 324 -7.63 11.92 27.71
N GLY A 325 -6.82 12.93 28.03
CA GLY A 325 -7.01 13.81 29.19
C GLY A 325 -8.27 14.66 29.13
N ALA A 326 -8.79 14.92 27.93
CA ALA A 326 -10.08 15.58 27.70
C ALA A 326 -11.27 14.60 27.72
N GLY A 327 -11.03 13.30 27.99
CA GLY A 327 -12.08 12.28 28.09
C GLY A 327 -12.46 11.62 26.76
N LEU A 328 -11.65 11.77 25.70
CA LEU A 328 -11.92 11.12 24.41
C LEU A 328 -11.32 9.71 24.37
N THR A 329 -11.96 8.83 23.60
CA THR A 329 -11.52 7.44 23.37
C THR A 329 -10.97 7.28 21.95
N GLU A 330 -9.76 6.73 21.81
CA GLU A 330 -9.15 6.48 20.50
C GLU A 330 -9.88 5.39 19.73
N ILE A 331 -10.11 5.63 18.45
CA ILE A 331 -10.62 4.66 17.51
C ILE A 331 -9.70 4.60 16.29
N ILE A 332 -9.89 3.57 15.46
CA ILE A 332 -9.22 3.41 14.17
C ILE A 332 -10.27 3.05 13.13
N THR A 333 -10.37 3.86 12.09
CA THR A 333 -11.27 3.64 10.96
C THR A 333 -10.50 3.30 9.68
N TYR A 334 -11.20 2.83 8.67
CA TYR A 334 -10.58 2.51 7.39
C TYR A 334 -10.18 3.76 6.60
N ALA A 335 -8.99 3.72 5.99
CA ALA A 335 -8.58 4.75 5.04
C ALA A 335 -9.31 4.67 3.69
N LEU A 336 -9.93 3.52 3.40
CA LEU A 336 -10.73 3.29 2.20
C LEU A 336 -12.21 3.53 2.49
N THR A 337 -12.88 4.23 1.57
CA THR A 337 -14.29 4.61 1.70
C THR A 337 -14.97 4.69 0.32
N THR A 338 -16.20 5.20 0.26
CA THR A 338 -16.89 5.50 -1.02
C THR A 338 -16.48 6.87 -1.57
N PRO A 339 -16.62 7.12 -2.88
CA PRO A 339 -16.33 8.41 -3.49
C PRO A 339 -17.05 9.59 -2.82
N GLU A 340 -18.31 9.42 -2.44
CA GLU A 340 -19.13 10.46 -1.81
C GLU A 340 -18.61 10.81 -0.42
N LYS A 341 -18.35 9.80 0.42
CA LYS A 341 -17.84 9.99 1.78
C LYS A 341 -16.41 10.53 1.79
N ALA A 342 -15.61 10.21 0.78
CA ALA A 342 -14.22 10.68 0.71
C ALA A 342 -14.13 12.21 0.75
N VAL A 343 -15.07 12.91 0.11
CA VAL A 343 -15.06 14.38 -0.03
C VAL A 343 -16.08 15.10 0.83
N GLU A 344 -16.97 14.40 1.51
CA GLU A 344 -18.17 14.97 2.15
C GLU A 344 -17.88 16.10 3.16
N PHE A 345 -16.81 15.97 3.94
CA PHE A 345 -16.37 16.94 4.94
C PHE A 345 -15.01 17.56 4.63
N ALA A 346 -14.43 17.26 3.47
CA ALA A 346 -13.12 17.77 3.12
C ALA A 346 -13.14 19.31 3.00
N THR A 347 -12.21 19.98 3.68
CA THR A 347 -12.06 21.44 3.62
C THR A 347 -11.50 21.91 2.28
N SER A 348 -10.76 21.05 1.59
CA SER A 348 -10.15 21.28 0.28
C SER A 348 -10.23 20.01 -0.56
N PRO A 349 -11.40 19.71 -1.19
CA PRO A 349 -11.56 18.51 -2.01
C PRO A 349 -10.58 18.49 -3.17
N SER A 350 -9.95 17.34 -3.39
CA SER A 350 -9.01 17.08 -4.48
C SER A 350 -9.51 15.95 -5.39
N ASN A 351 -8.74 15.59 -6.42
CA ASN A 351 -9.05 14.41 -7.23
C ASN A 351 -9.10 13.14 -6.35
N LEU A 352 -9.95 12.19 -6.70
CA LEU A 352 -10.04 10.92 -6.00
C LEU A 352 -8.85 10.02 -6.35
N THR A 353 -8.30 9.36 -5.35
CA THR A 353 -7.34 8.25 -5.55
C THR A 353 -8.11 6.94 -5.45
N GLU A 354 -8.37 6.33 -6.60
CA GLU A 354 -9.15 5.10 -6.73
C GLU A 354 -8.24 3.88 -6.71
N LEU A 355 -8.71 2.79 -6.08
CA LEU A 355 -8.05 1.49 -6.19
C LEU A 355 -8.31 0.89 -7.57
N MET A 356 -7.29 0.33 -8.21
CA MET A 356 -7.42 -0.36 -9.51
C MET A 356 -8.36 -1.58 -9.41
N TRP A 357 -8.31 -2.30 -8.29
CA TRP A 357 -9.10 -3.51 -8.03
C TRP A 357 -9.64 -3.47 -6.60
N PRO A 358 -10.72 -2.71 -6.33
CA PRO A 358 -11.31 -2.69 -5.00
C PRO A 358 -11.97 -4.03 -4.67
N MET A 359 -11.78 -4.53 -3.46
CA MET A 359 -12.45 -5.76 -3.00
C MET A 359 -13.96 -5.59 -2.90
N THR A 360 -14.42 -4.39 -2.54
CA THR A 360 -15.83 -4.03 -2.43
C THR A 360 -16.03 -2.57 -2.87
N VAL A 361 -17.21 -2.23 -3.36
CA VAL A 361 -17.52 -0.88 -3.87
C VAL A 361 -17.46 0.19 -2.77
N ASP A 362 -17.82 -0.16 -1.54
CA ASP A 362 -17.78 0.72 -0.37
C ASP A 362 -16.37 0.98 0.18
N ARG A 363 -15.33 0.41 -0.45
CA ARG A 363 -13.91 0.52 -0.10
C ARG A 363 -13.06 0.78 -1.34
N SER A 364 -13.50 1.68 -2.21
CA SER A 364 -12.93 1.86 -3.55
C SER A 364 -11.97 3.04 -3.68
N VAL A 365 -12.03 4.03 -2.76
CA VAL A 365 -11.19 5.23 -2.82
C VAL A 365 -10.56 5.55 -1.48
N LEU A 366 -9.43 6.28 -1.52
CA LEU A 366 -8.79 6.82 -0.32
C LEU A 366 -9.55 8.03 0.22
N ARG A 367 -9.69 8.12 1.54
CA ARG A 367 -10.39 9.21 2.25
C ARG A 367 -9.66 10.55 2.13
N GLN A 368 -10.38 11.64 1.95
CA GLN A 368 -9.89 13.02 2.00
C GLN A 368 -10.34 13.75 3.28
N ASN A 369 -11.13 13.10 4.12
CA ASN A 369 -11.50 13.51 5.47
C ASN A 369 -11.63 12.28 6.37
N MET A 370 -11.51 12.45 7.67
CA MET A 370 -11.68 11.39 8.66
C MET A 370 -13.07 11.42 9.30
N ILE A 371 -13.78 12.55 9.22
CA ILE A 371 -15.09 12.77 9.83
C ILE A 371 -16.11 11.73 9.38
N SER A 372 -16.15 11.40 8.09
CA SER A 372 -17.10 10.38 7.58
C SER A 372 -16.91 9.01 8.25
N GLY A 373 -15.66 8.61 8.51
CA GLY A 373 -15.35 7.34 9.18
C GLY A 373 -15.73 7.32 10.67
N ILE A 374 -15.46 8.42 11.37
CA ILE A 374 -15.83 8.51 12.78
C ILE A 374 -17.35 8.58 12.96
N LEU A 375 -18.10 9.22 12.02
CA LEU A 375 -19.57 9.22 12.05
C LEU A 375 -20.16 7.83 11.82
N ASP A 376 -19.56 6.99 10.97
CA ASP A 376 -19.95 5.58 10.84
C ASP A 376 -19.76 4.82 12.16
N THR A 377 -18.69 5.14 12.90
CA THR A 377 -18.43 4.56 14.23
C THR A 377 -19.45 5.07 15.27
N VAL A 378 -19.81 6.34 15.23
CA VAL A 378 -20.90 6.89 16.07
C VAL A 378 -22.20 6.17 15.78
N ALA A 379 -22.59 6.04 14.50
CA ALA A 379 -23.81 5.34 14.09
C ALA A 379 -23.82 3.88 14.59
N TYR A 380 -22.71 3.18 14.44
CA TYR A 380 -22.55 1.81 14.92
C TYR A 380 -22.80 1.66 16.43
N ASN A 381 -22.27 2.60 17.22
CA ASN A 381 -22.41 2.61 18.68
C ASN A 381 -23.80 3.02 19.13
N VAL A 382 -24.37 4.08 18.52
CA VAL A 382 -25.73 4.57 18.83
C VAL A 382 -26.77 3.49 18.57
N ALA A 383 -26.66 2.75 17.45
CA ALA A 383 -27.50 1.60 17.14
C ALA A 383 -27.44 0.50 18.23
N ARG A 384 -26.34 0.44 18.99
CA ARG A 384 -26.12 -0.48 20.12
C ARG A 384 -26.42 0.14 21.49
N LYS A 385 -27.08 1.31 21.49
CA LYS A 385 -27.53 2.05 22.68
C LYS A 385 -26.41 2.72 23.48
N ASN A 386 -25.21 2.81 22.94
CA ASN A 386 -24.15 3.66 23.47
C ASN A 386 -24.39 5.09 22.96
N LYS A 387 -25.01 5.93 23.77
CA LYS A 387 -25.52 7.25 23.34
C LYS A 387 -24.54 8.40 23.60
N ASP A 388 -23.73 8.26 24.63
CA ASP A 388 -22.82 9.30 25.11
C ASP A 388 -21.42 8.92 24.64
N LEU A 389 -20.96 9.57 23.58
CA LEU A 389 -19.72 9.20 22.90
C LEU A 389 -18.80 10.41 22.76
N ALA A 390 -17.54 10.21 23.11
CA ALA A 390 -16.45 11.12 22.87
C ALA A 390 -15.31 10.33 22.23
N LEU A 391 -15.24 10.35 20.90
CA LEU A 391 -14.32 9.53 20.10
C LEU A 391 -13.29 10.41 19.39
N TYR A 392 -12.07 9.91 19.19
CA TYR A 392 -11.07 10.57 18.35
C TYR A 392 -10.25 9.55 17.56
N GLU A 393 -9.65 10.02 16.47
CA GLU A 393 -8.69 9.26 15.67
C GLU A 393 -7.47 10.13 15.31
N ILE A 394 -6.28 9.53 15.27
CA ILE A 394 -5.08 10.12 14.66
C ILE A 394 -4.69 9.26 13.49
N GLY A 395 -4.96 9.74 12.29
CA GLY A 395 -4.78 9.01 11.05
C GLY A 395 -4.17 9.85 9.94
N LYS A 396 -4.45 9.44 8.71
CA LYS A 396 -4.05 10.17 7.50
C LYS A 396 -5.23 10.40 6.60
N VAL A 397 -5.22 11.54 5.93
CA VAL A 397 -6.05 11.84 4.75
C VAL A 397 -5.15 11.95 3.53
N PHE A 398 -5.73 11.81 2.34
CA PHE A 398 -5.00 11.66 1.09
C PHE A 398 -5.49 12.69 0.08
N GLU A 399 -4.62 13.63 -0.28
CA GLU A 399 -4.92 14.68 -1.24
C GLU A 399 -4.19 14.42 -2.56
N GLN A 400 -4.94 14.24 -3.64
CA GLN A 400 -4.40 14.01 -4.97
C GLN A 400 -4.38 15.31 -5.78
N THR A 401 -3.20 15.93 -5.88
CA THR A 401 -3.00 17.20 -6.59
C THR A 401 -2.55 17.02 -8.03
N GLY A 402 -2.04 15.85 -8.37
CA GLY A 402 -1.53 15.51 -9.70
C GLY A 402 -2.40 14.51 -10.47
N ASN A 403 -1.80 13.81 -11.42
CA ASN A 403 -2.45 12.73 -12.15
C ASN A 403 -2.50 11.46 -11.29
N PRO A 404 -3.69 10.98 -10.86
CA PRO A 404 -3.78 9.82 -9.97
C PRO A 404 -3.28 8.49 -10.57
N LYS A 405 -2.98 8.44 -11.87
CA LYS A 405 -2.39 7.28 -12.54
C LYS A 405 -0.86 7.28 -12.54
N GLU A 406 -0.25 8.42 -12.29
CA GLU A 406 1.20 8.63 -12.42
C GLU A 406 1.85 9.05 -11.11
N GLU A 407 1.09 9.72 -10.22
CA GLU A 407 1.58 10.30 -9.00
C GLU A 407 0.83 9.77 -7.78
N LEU A 408 1.58 9.56 -6.69
CA LEU A 408 0.98 9.19 -5.40
C LEU A 408 0.32 10.41 -4.76
N PRO A 409 -0.79 10.23 -4.00
CA PRO A 409 -1.40 11.31 -3.25
C PRO A 409 -0.49 11.79 -2.12
N ASN A 410 -0.65 13.06 -1.73
CA ASN A 410 -0.03 13.59 -0.52
C ASN A 410 -0.70 12.99 0.70
N GLU A 411 0.10 12.42 1.60
CA GLU A 411 -0.36 11.86 2.86
C GLU A 411 -0.25 12.92 3.97
N ILE A 412 -1.38 13.38 4.48
CA ILE A 412 -1.46 14.40 5.52
C ILE A 412 -1.85 13.76 6.84
N ASN A 413 -1.02 13.94 7.89
CA ASN A 413 -1.40 13.52 9.23
C ASN A 413 -2.56 14.38 9.71
N SER A 414 -3.62 13.74 10.19
CA SER A 414 -4.85 14.39 10.66
C SER A 414 -5.25 13.89 12.05
N PHE A 415 -5.94 14.74 12.78
CA PHE A 415 -6.60 14.43 14.04
C PHE A 415 -8.05 14.84 13.89
N ASP A 416 -8.96 13.94 14.23
CA ASP A 416 -10.39 14.25 14.28
C ASP A 416 -11.01 13.78 15.59
N PHE A 417 -12.17 14.34 15.91
CA PHE A 417 -13.02 13.82 16.97
C PHE A 417 -14.51 13.99 16.66
N ALA A 418 -15.33 13.18 17.31
CA ALA A 418 -16.77 13.29 17.32
C ALA A 418 -17.33 13.17 18.74
N LEU A 419 -18.26 14.06 19.07
CA LEU A 419 -18.92 14.15 20.37
C LEU A 419 -20.43 14.11 20.19
N THR A 420 -21.11 13.26 20.96
CA THR A 420 -22.58 13.20 20.97
C THR A 420 -23.10 12.79 22.34
N GLY A 421 -24.34 13.16 22.66
CA GLY A 421 -25.00 12.83 23.93
C GLY A 421 -24.60 13.74 25.09
N LEU A 422 -24.21 13.16 26.20
CA LEU A 422 -23.91 13.89 27.45
C LEU A 422 -22.40 13.85 27.74
N VAL A 423 -21.87 14.99 28.18
CA VAL A 423 -20.55 15.10 28.83
C VAL A 423 -20.59 14.50 30.24
N ALA A 424 -21.67 14.74 30.95
CA ALA A 424 -21.90 14.21 32.27
C ALA A 424 -23.39 13.84 32.45
N GLU A 425 -23.63 12.64 32.97
CA GLU A 425 -24.96 12.21 33.35
C GLU A 425 -25.46 12.97 34.60
N LYS A 426 -26.76 13.04 34.74
CA LYS A 426 -27.37 13.62 35.96
C LYS A 426 -27.09 12.70 37.15
N ASP A 427 -26.53 13.28 38.21
CA ASP A 427 -26.41 12.64 39.50
C ASP A 427 -27.05 13.51 40.63
N PHE A 428 -26.74 13.20 41.88
CA PHE A 428 -27.30 13.96 43.04
C PHE A 428 -26.66 15.34 43.24
N GLN A 429 -25.51 15.61 42.62
CA GLN A 429 -24.78 16.89 42.71
C GLN A 429 -24.80 17.68 41.41
N THR A 430 -24.89 17.01 40.26
CA THR A 430 -24.69 17.59 38.94
C THR A 430 -25.92 17.39 38.05
N ALA A 431 -26.35 18.44 37.38
CA ALA A 431 -27.34 18.33 36.32
C ALA A 431 -26.72 17.66 35.09
N ALA A 432 -27.53 17.00 34.24
CA ALA A 432 -27.06 16.49 32.98
C ALA A 432 -26.46 17.63 32.12
N VAL A 433 -25.27 17.40 31.58
CA VAL A 433 -24.56 18.37 30.72
C VAL A 433 -24.50 17.80 29.30
N PRO A 434 -25.32 18.31 28.37
CA PRO A 434 -25.24 17.89 26.99
C PRO A 434 -23.96 18.40 26.31
N VAL A 435 -23.48 17.67 25.33
CA VAL A 435 -22.42 18.16 24.43
C VAL A 435 -22.98 19.32 23.59
N ASP A 436 -22.19 20.38 23.45
CA ASP A 436 -22.50 21.51 22.59
C ASP A 436 -21.28 22.00 21.81
N PHE A 437 -21.46 23.01 20.96
CA PHE A 437 -20.40 23.62 20.18
C PHE A 437 -19.25 24.18 21.06
N PHE A 438 -19.59 24.77 22.20
CA PHE A 438 -18.59 25.39 23.07
C PHE A 438 -17.76 24.36 23.82
N TYR A 439 -18.35 23.21 24.18
CA TYR A 439 -17.60 22.09 24.74
C TYR A 439 -16.59 21.51 23.73
N ALA A 440 -17.03 21.29 22.49
CA ALA A 440 -16.16 20.83 21.41
C ALA A 440 -15.02 21.84 21.12
N LYS A 441 -15.35 23.16 21.11
CA LYS A 441 -14.36 24.23 20.96
C LYS A 441 -13.38 24.27 22.13
N GLY A 442 -13.84 24.07 23.36
CA GLY A 442 -13.00 24.06 24.56
C GLY A 442 -11.93 22.94 24.53
N ILE A 443 -12.24 21.76 23.96
CA ILE A 443 -11.27 20.69 23.76
C ILE A 443 -10.15 21.16 22.83
N LEU A 444 -10.49 21.83 21.72
CA LEU A 444 -9.51 22.38 20.78
C LEU A 444 -8.69 23.51 21.38
N GLU A 445 -9.32 24.42 22.15
CA GLU A 445 -8.62 25.49 22.84
C GLU A 445 -7.60 24.94 23.85
N ALA A 446 -7.97 23.91 24.60
CA ALA A 446 -7.05 23.21 25.50
C ALA A 446 -5.89 22.53 24.73
N LEU A 447 -6.16 21.94 23.57
CA LEU A 447 -5.14 21.36 22.71
C LEU A 447 -4.15 22.43 22.23
N PHE A 448 -4.65 23.53 21.64
CA PHE A 448 -3.80 24.59 21.11
C PHE A 448 -3.02 25.31 22.21
N ALA A 449 -3.63 25.57 23.35
CA ALA A 449 -2.92 26.16 24.50
C ALA A 449 -1.75 25.29 24.98
N ARG A 450 -1.94 23.96 25.00
CA ARG A 450 -0.87 22.99 25.35
C ARG A 450 0.23 22.92 24.31
N LEU A 451 -0.08 23.18 23.04
CA LEU A 451 0.88 23.24 21.94
C LEU A 451 1.53 24.63 21.78
N GLY A 452 1.05 25.64 22.52
CA GLY A 452 1.53 27.02 22.43
C GLY A 452 1.18 27.70 21.12
N LEU A 453 -0.01 27.40 20.57
CA LEU A 453 -0.47 27.92 19.30
C LEU A 453 -1.69 28.82 19.49
N ASP A 454 -1.67 30.00 18.88
CA ASP A 454 -2.78 30.92 18.82
C ASP A 454 -3.54 30.72 17.49
N VAL A 455 -4.81 30.31 17.57
CA VAL A 455 -5.67 30.05 16.43
C VAL A 455 -6.84 31.01 16.37
N THR A 456 -7.34 31.22 15.16
CA THR A 456 -8.57 31.97 14.92
C THR A 456 -9.69 31.06 14.44
N TYR A 457 -10.92 31.37 14.84
CA TYR A 457 -12.13 30.66 14.41
C TYR A 457 -12.97 31.59 13.53
N THR A 458 -13.17 31.22 12.28
CA THR A 458 -13.98 31.99 11.32
C THR A 458 -15.25 31.21 10.96
N ALA A 459 -16.42 31.77 11.20
CA ALA A 459 -17.68 31.13 10.85
C ALA A 459 -17.73 30.79 9.37
N THR A 460 -18.19 29.58 9.03
CA THR A 460 -18.23 29.10 7.64
C THR A 460 -19.57 28.45 7.28
N GLN A 461 -19.92 28.49 5.99
CA GLN A 461 -21.05 27.78 5.39
C GLN A 461 -20.63 26.95 4.18
N GLU A 462 -19.33 26.83 3.95
CA GLU A 462 -18.79 26.18 2.76
C GLU A 462 -18.97 24.66 2.80
N ILE A 463 -18.87 24.04 3.97
CA ILE A 463 -19.03 22.61 4.17
C ILE A 463 -20.50 22.29 4.41
N LYS A 464 -21.21 21.88 3.37
CA LYS A 464 -22.67 21.66 3.39
C LYS A 464 -23.13 20.58 4.37
N SER A 465 -22.27 19.64 4.71
CA SER A 465 -22.54 18.57 5.67
C SER A 465 -22.39 19.01 7.14
N LEU A 466 -21.99 20.28 7.37
CA LEU A 466 -22.00 20.95 8.67
C LEU A 466 -23.13 21.97 8.78
N HIS A 467 -23.55 22.25 10.00
CA HIS A 467 -24.64 23.21 10.31
C HIS A 467 -24.18 24.66 10.02
N PRO A 468 -24.84 25.43 9.14
CA PRO A 468 -24.36 26.73 8.66
C PRO A 468 -24.24 27.82 9.76
N GLY A 469 -24.94 27.67 10.87
CA GLY A 469 -24.85 28.60 12.02
C GLY A 469 -24.02 28.07 13.19
N ARG A 470 -23.42 26.89 13.07
CA ARG A 470 -22.64 26.25 14.13
C ARG A 470 -21.42 25.50 13.53
N SER A 471 -20.68 26.19 12.67
CA SER A 471 -19.45 25.69 12.10
C SER A 471 -18.46 26.82 11.89
N ALA A 472 -17.18 26.49 12.04
CA ALA A 472 -16.06 27.41 11.87
C ALA A 472 -14.86 26.73 11.24
N LEU A 473 -14.15 27.46 10.36
CA LEU A 473 -12.80 27.13 9.97
C LEU A 473 -11.83 27.53 11.09
N ILE A 474 -10.77 26.77 11.26
CA ILE A 474 -9.70 27.00 12.22
C ILE A 474 -8.46 27.36 11.45
N SER A 475 -7.85 28.51 11.79
CA SER A 475 -6.67 29.00 11.07
C SER A 475 -5.51 29.33 12.00
N LEU A 476 -4.29 29.11 11.53
CA LEU A 476 -3.03 29.61 12.08
C LEU A 476 -2.52 30.71 11.13
N GLY A 477 -2.62 31.96 11.55
CA GLY A 477 -2.45 33.09 10.66
C GLY A 477 -3.43 32.99 9.49
N ASP A 478 -2.91 33.04 8.25
CA ASP A 478 -3.72 32.94 7.02
C ASP A 478 -3.98 31.49 6.56
N GLN A 479 -3.38 30.51 7.20
CA GLN A 479 -3.52 29.10 6.81
C GLN A 479 -4.66 28.40 7.54
N VAL A 480 -5.64 27.91 6.78
CA VAL A 480 -6.68 27.01 7.32
C VAL A 480 -6.03 25.68 7.68
N ILE A 481 -6.17 25.28 8.95
CA ILE A 481 -5.62 24.03 9.49
C ILE A 481 -6.70 23.03 9.91
N GLY A 482 -7.96 23.40 9.84
CA GLY A 482 -9.04 22.48 10.22
C GLY A 482 -10.42 23.10 10.25
N VAL A 483 -11.36 22.32 10.74
CA VAL A 483 -12.76 22.67 10.86
C VAL A 483 -13.33 22.14 12.18
N LEU A 484 -14.28 22.88 12.73
CA LEU A 484 -15.12 22.51 13.87
C LEU A 484 -16.58 22.78 13.52
N GLY A 485 -17.49 21.86 13.80
CA GLY A 485 -18.91 22.14 13.60
C GLY A 485 -19.86 21.07 14.12
N GLN A 486 -21.13 21.45 14.21
CA GLN A 486 -22.22 20.51 14.35
C GLN A 486 -22.48 19.82 13.00
N VAL A 487 -22.66 18.52 12.99
CA VAL A 487 -23.12 17.81 11.80
C VAL A 487 -24.49 18.33 11.38
N HIS A 488 -24.68 18.64 10.11
CA HIS A 488 -25.95 19.15 9.61
C HIS A 488 -27.10 18.17 9.90
N PRO A 489 -28.30 18.61 10.36
CA PRO A 489 -29.40 17.71 10.72
C PRO A 489 -29.79 16.71 9.61
N VAL A 490 -29.71 17.11 8.34
CA VAL A 490 -29.99 16.23 7.19
C VAL A 490 -28.91 15.15 7.09
N THR A 491 -27.64 15.50 7.26
CA THR A 491 -26.50 14.57 7.25
C THR A 491 -26.57 13.65 8.47
N ALA A 492 -26.84 14.18 9.66
CA ALA A 492 -27.02 13.38 10.88
C ALA A 492 -28.13 12.33 10.71
N LYS A 493 -29.24 12.71 10.07
CA LYS A 493 -30.32 11.77 9.74
C LYS A 493 -29.88 10.70 8.72
N ALA A 494 -29.05 11.05 7.75
CA ALA A 494 -28.53 10.09 6.76
C ALA A 494 -27.60 9.06 7.40
N TYR A 495 -26.81 9.45 8.41
CA TYR A 495 -25.99 8.54 9.22
C TYR A 495 -26.76 7.84 10.35
N ASP A 496 -28.02 8.18 10.57
CA ASP A 496 -28.84 7.68 11.70
C ASP A 496 -28.19 7.97 13.08
N ILE A 497 -27.70 9.18 13.25
CA ILE A 497 -27.04 9.64 14.48
C ILE A 497 -27.80 10.83 15.12
N PRO A 498 -27.71 11.04 16.45
CA PRO A 498 -28.22 12.21 17.12
C PRO A 498 -27.40 13.46 16.81
N GLU A 499 -27.72 14.59 17.45
CA GLU A 499 -26.90 15.78 17.37
C GLU A 499 -25.46 15.47 17.75
N THR A 500 -24.55 15.74 16.83
CA THR A 500 -23.13 15.37 16.93
C THR A 500 -22.25 16.54 16.52
N TYR A 501 -21.22 16.80 17.28
CA TYR A 501 -20.19 17.80 17.00
C TYR A 501 -18.91 17.13 16.59
N VAL A 502 -18.25 17.66 15.55
CA VAL A 502 -17.04 17.08 14.95
C VAL A 502 -15.99 18.17 14.75
N ALA A 503 -14.74 17.76 14.82
CA ALA A 503 -13.62 18.58 14.36
C ALA A 503 -12.61 17.72 13.61
N GLU A 504 -11.89 18.31 12.67
CA GLU A 504 -10.74 17.71 11.99
C GLU A 504 -9.63 18.74 11.87
N LEU A 505 -8.38 18.34 12.20
CA LEU A 505 -7.19 19.17 12.18
C LEU A 505 -6.09 18.56 11.34
N ASN A 506 -5.43 19.37 10.52
CA ASN A 506 -4.21 19.03 9.79
C ASN A 506 -2.99 19.07 10.74
N LEU A 507 -2.59 17.90 11.27
CA LEU A 507 -1.43 17.80 12.16
C LEU A 507 -0.10 18.09 11.46
N SER A 508 -0.01 17.90 10.14
CA SER A 508 1.20 18.24 9.39
C SER A 508 1.42 19.76 9.35
N ALA A 509 0.35 20.54 9.18
CA ALA A 509 0.41 22.00 9.26
C ALA A 509 0.72 22.48 10.68
N ILE A 510 0.10 21.85 11.69
CA ILE A 510 0.36 22.14 13.11
C ILE A 510 1.83 21.86 13.44
N GLU A 511 2.39 20.72 13.01
CA GLU A 511 3.80 20.36 13.23
C GLU A 511 4.76 21.43 12.67
N ALA A 512 4.47 21.92 11.47
CA ALA A 512 5.27 22.95 10.82
C ALA A 512 5.22 24.31 11.56
N ALA A 513 4.17 24.57 12.32
CA ALA A 513 3.96 25.81 13.07
C ALA A 513 4.47 25.76 14.51
N LEU A 514 4.83 24.56 15.02
CA LEU A 514 5.31 24.41 16.40
C LEU A 514 6.57 25.26 16.65
N GLN A 515 6.53 26.02 17.73
CA GLN A 515 7.68 26.79 18.18
C GLN A 515 8.58 25.94 19.10
N PRO A 516 9.87 26.31 19.25
CA PRO A 516 10.71 25.73 20.30
C PRO A 516 10.06 25.83 21.68
N ALA A 517 10.42 24.94 22.59
CA ALA A 517 9.89 24.93 23.95
C ALA A 517 9.90 26.33 24.56
N ALA A 518 8.82 26.69 25.25
CA ALA A 518 8.70 27.99 25.89
C ALA A 518 9.87 28.26 26.84
N ALA A 519 10.48 29.43 26.70
CA ALA A 519 11.52 29.86 27.62
C ALA A 519 10.92 30.17 28.99
N PHE A 520 11.72 29.96 30.05
CA PHE A 520 11.32 30.35 31.39
C PHE A 520 11.11 31.86 31.47
N VAL A 521 9.96 32.26 32.00
CA VAL A 521 9.63 33.67 32.31
C VAL A 521 9.52 33.79 33.82
N GLU A 522 10.27 34.72 34.38
CA GLU A 522 10.25 34.99 35.84
C GLU A 522 8.87 35.47 36.29
N ILE A 523 8.36 34.87 37.38
CA ILE A 523 7.11 35.30 37.99
C ILE A 523 7.31 36.69 38.62
N THR A 524 6.50 37.67 38.19
CA THR A 524 6.61 39.03 38.75
C THR A 524 6.22 39.08 40.21
N LYS A 525 6.88 39.95 40.98
CA LYS A 525 6.56 40.23 42.40
C LYS A 525 5.41 41.19 42.59
N PHE A 526 5.01 41.87 41.53
CA PHE A 526 3.99 42.92 41.60
C PHE A 526 2.60 42.33 41.29
N PRO A 527 1.57 42.75 42.08
CA PRO A 527 0.23 42.20 41.93
C PRO A 527 -0.44 42.65 40.63
N ALA A 528 -1.26 41.78 40.08
CA ALA A 528 -2.17 42.14 39.00
C ALA A 528 -3.41 42.89 39.54
N VAL A 529 -3.98 43.72 38.68
CA VAL A 529 -5.23 44.46 38.95
C VAL A 529 -6.27 44.10 37.92
N SER A 530 -7.46 43.65 38.35
CA SER A 530 -8.57 43.34 37.46
C SER A 530 -9.63 44.43 37.47
N ARG A 531 -10.24 44.71 36.32
CA ARG A 531 -11.41 45.61 36.15
C ARG A 531 -12.42 44.95 35.23
N ASP A 532 -13.67 45.03 35.62
CA ASP A 532 -14.77 44.52 34.82
C ASP A 532 -15.37 45.61 33.95
N ILE A 533 -15.83 45.27 32.78
CA ILE A 533 -16.51 46.13 31.84
C ILE A 533 -17.70 45.39 31.24
N ALA A 534 -18.87 45.97 31.31
CA ALA A 534 -20.08 45.42 30.68
C ALA A 534 -20.43 46.26 29.44
N LEU A 535 -20.61 45.57 28.33
CA LEU A 535 -20.84 46.17 27.02
C LEU A 535 -22.24 45.83 26.52
N LEU A 536 -22.97 46.83 26.04
CA LEU A 536 -24.16 46.62 25.24
C LEU A 536 -23.77 46.70 23.76
N LEU A 537 -24.06 45.63 23.01
CA LEU A 537 -23.61 45.43 21.63
C LEU A 537 -24.77 44.96 20.77
N LYS A 538 -24.67 45.18 19.45
CA LYS A 538 -25.54 44.51 18.51
C LYS A 538 -25.31 42.98 18.58
N ALA A 539 -26.33 42.19 18.38
CA ALA A 539 -26.27 40.74 18.49
C ALA A 539 -25.29 40.13 17.48
N GLU A 540 -25.04 40.79 16.34
CA GLU A 540 -24.12 40.36 15.27
C GLU A 540 -22.62 40.49 15.62
N VAL A 541 -22.25 41.42 16.54
CA VAL A 541 -20.86 41.63 16.95
C VAL A 541 -20.34 40.40 17.67
N THR A 542 -19.29 39.82 17.17
CA THR A 542 -18.68 38.59 17.71
C THR A 542 -17.81 38.86 18.93
N HIS A 543 -17.54 37.84 19.74
CA HIS A 543 -16.56 37.92 20.83
C HIS A 543 -15.16 38.31 20.29
N GLN A 544 -14.74 37.77 19.16
CA GLN A 544 -13.44 38.08 18.58
C GLN A 544 -13.32 39.56 18.19
N GLU A 545 -14.34 40.15 17.57
CA GLU A 545 -14.33 41.57 17.25
C GLU A 545 -14.19 42.46 18.51
N VAL A 546 -14.80 42.05 19.64
CA VAL A 546 -14.62 42.76 20.90
C VAL A 546 -13.19 42.60 21.43
N VAL A 547 -12.63 41.41 21.42
CA VAL A 547 -11.23 41.15 21.83
C VAL A 547 -10.26 41.95 20.96
N ASP A 548 -10.45 41.95 19.64
CA ASP A 548 -9.63 42.70 18.69
C ASP A 548 -9.69 44.21 18.95
N ALA A 549 -10.89 44.74 19.28
CA ALA A 549 -11.07 46.13 19.65
C ALA A 549 -10.35 46.48 20.96
N ILE A 550 -10.42 45.61 21.98
CA ILE A 550 -9.69 45.77 23.23
C ILE A 550 -8.17 45.78 23.01
N GLN A 551 -7.67 44.83 22.25
CA GLN A 551 -6.24 44.74 21.94
C GLN A 551 -5.74 45.94 21.10
N ALA A 552 -6.55 46.41 20.16
CA ALA A 552 -6.24 47.57 19.33
C ALA A 552 -6.11 48.89 20.12
N ALA A 553 -6.60 48.97 21.36
CA ALA A 553 -6.33 50.07 22.26
C ALA A 553 -4.83 50.21 22.62
N GLY A 554 -4.01 49.21 22.32
CA GLY A 554 -2.55 49.24 22.49
C GLY A 554 -2.08 49.34 23.92
N VAL A 555 -2.83 48.80 24.89
CA VAL A 555 -2.50 48.83 26.32
C VAL A 555 -1.52 47.70 26.64
N LYS A 556 -0.21 48.00 26.68
CA LYS A 556 0.88 47.01 26.85
C LYS A 556 0.84 46.24 28.18
N ARG A 557 0.12 46.73 29.18
CA ARG A 557 0.02 46.11 30.51
C ARG A 557 -1.23 45.23 30.67
N LEU A 558 -2.07 45.11 29.65
CA LEU A 558 -3.19 44.18 29.63
C LEU A 558 -2.62 42.75 29.41
N THR A 559 -2.85 41.86 30.37
CA THR A 559 -2.29 40.50 30.37
C THR A 559 -3.37 39.42 30.15
N ASP A 560 -4.64 39.73 30.45
CA ASP A 560 -5.72 38.75 30.23
C ASP A 560 -7.05 39.47 29.93
N ILE A 561 -7.87 38.86 29.08
CA ILE A 561 -9.22 39.28 28.69
C ILE A 561 -10.15 38.09 28.87
N LYS A 562 -11.00 38.13 29.88
CA LYS A 562 -11.91 37.03 30.19
C LYS A 562 -13.37 37.45 30.01
N LEU A 563 -14.10 36.84 29.08
CA LEU A 563 -15.55 36.91 28.98
C LEU A 563 -16.17 36.06 30.10
N PHE A 564 -16.99 36.64 30.97
CA PHE A 564 -17.59 35.89 32.07
C PHE A 564 -19.11 35.90 32.06
N ASP A 565 -19.77 36.81 31.31
CA ASP A 565 -21.22 36.81 31.16
C ASP A 565 -21.66 37.25 29.77
N VAL A 566 -22.69 36.58 29.25
CA VAL A 566 -23.39 36.95 28.00
C VAL A 566 -24.89 36.87 28.25
N PHE A 567 -25.54 37.98 28.13
CA PHE A 567 -26.98 38.06 28.29
C PHE A 567 -27.66 38.58 27.02
N SER A 568 -28.68 37.85 26.57
CA SER A 568 -29.54 38.23 25.45
C SER A 568 -30.99 38.14 25.92
N GLY A 569 -31.76 39.22 25.74
CA GLY A 569 -33.15 39.20 26.14
C GLY A 569 -33.89 40.47 25.76
N GLU A 570 -35.23 40.42 25.77
CA GLU A 570 -36.11 41.52 25.35
C GLU A 570 -35.86 42.82 26.09
N LYS A 571 -35.35 42.74 27.33
CA LYS A 571 -35.03 43.91 28.16
C LYS A 571 -33.89 44.78 27.60
N LEU A 572 -33.05 44.23 26.72
CA LEU A 572 -31.93 44.93 26.09
C LEU A 572 -32.31 45.62 24.77
N GLY A 573 -33.49 45.33 24.22
CA GLY A 573 -33.93 45.75 22.89
C GLY A 573 -33.72 44.64 21.87
N LEU A 574 -34.52 44.66 20.79
CA LEU A 574 -34.44 43.72 19.69
C LEU A 574 -33.06 43.82 18.99
N GLY A 575 -32.38 42.70 18.82
CA GLY A 575 -31.08 42.65 18.14
C GLY A 575 -29.89 43.13 18.99
N MET A 576 -30.02 43.22 20.29
CA MET A 576 -28.97 43.63 21.23
C MET A 576 -28.59 42.48 22.16
N LYS A 577 -27.32 42.45 22.58
CA LYS A 577 -26.79 41.59 23.64
C LYS A 577 -25.88 42.35 24.58
N SER A 578 -25.74 41.87 25.80
CA SER A 578 -24.75 42.35 26.76
C SER A 578 -23.64 41.33 26.89
N MET A 579 -22.39 41.79 26.87
CA MET A 579 -21.21 40.97 27.13
C MET A 579 -20.37 41.62 28.22
N ALA A 580 -19.99 40.85 29.25
CA ALA A 580 -19.20 41.33 30.36
C ALA A 580 -17.82 40.69 30.39
N TYR A 581 -16.80 41.53 30.47
CA TYR A 581 -15.41 41.12 30.43
C TYR A 581 -14.68 41.53 31.70
N SER A 582 -13.81 40.66 32.18
CA SER A 582 -12.81 40.99 33.20
C SER A 582 -11.45 41.17 32.51
N LEU A 583 -10.88 42.35 32.70
CA LEU A 583 -9.60 42.77 32.11
C LEU A 583 -8.54 42.79 33.19
N THR A 584 -7.47 42.02 33.03
CA THR A 584 -6.37 41.92 33.99
C THR A 584 -5.16 42.69 33.49
N PHE A 585 -4.66 43.59 34.34
CA PHE A 585 -3.48 44.41 34.05
C PHE A 585 -2.35 44.06 35.01
N GLN A 586 -1.12 43.97 34.52
CA GLN A 586 0.05 43.71 35.33
C GLN A 586 1.29 44.38 34.74
N ASN A 587 2.08 45.00 35.61
CA ASN A 587 3.39 45.51 35.25
C ASN A 587 4.45 44.62 35.93
N PRO A 588 5.37 44.01 35.17
CA PRO A 588 6.42 43.17 35.75
C PRO A 588 7.47 43.92 36.52
N GLU A 589 7.58 45.24 36.34
CA GLU A 589 8.62 46.09 36.90
C GLU A 589 8.18 46.91 38.10
N ASP A 590 6.88 47.21 38.27
CA ASP A 590 6.31 48.04 39.35
C ASP A 590 4.83 47.77 39.61
N SER A 591 4.30 48.20 40.73
CA SER A 591 2.87 48.16 41.06
C SER A 591 2.12 49.21 40.24
N LEU A 592 0.98 48.78 39.65
CA LEU A 592 0.09 49.71 38.92
C LEU A 592 -0.67 50.59 39.88
N THR A 593 -0.78 51.89 39.58
CA THR A 593 -1.63 52.83 40.29
C THR A 593 -3.06 52.83 39.76
N ASP A 594 -4.03 53.24 40.60
CA ASP A 594 -5.42 53.34 40.15
C ASP A 594 -5.61 54.35 39.01
N GLU A 595 -4.81 55.39 38.95
CA GLU A 595 -4.83 56.39 37.87
C GLU A 595 -4.30 55.85 36.55
N GLU A 596 -3.30 54.96 36.60
CA GLU A 596 -2.79 54.27 35.39
C GLU A 596 -3.82 53.30 34.84
N VAL A 597 -4.44 52.50 35.71
CA VAL A 597 -5.49 51.56 35.34
C VAL A 597 -6.71 52.29 34.76
N ALA A 598 -7.13 53.42 35.37
CA ALA A 598 -8.21 54.25 34.83
C ALA A 598 -7.91 54.72 33.41
N ARG A 599 -6.71 55.23 33.14
CA ARG A 599 -6.26 55.61 31.78
C ARG A 599 -6.25 54.45 30.78
N TYR A 600 -5.93 53.24 31.24
CA TYR A 600 -6.01 52.05 30.38
C TYR A 600 -7.46 51.71 30.04
N MET A 601 -8.34 51.77 31.00
CA MET A 601 -9.78 51.56 30.81
C MET A 601 -10.40 52.59 29.88
N GLU A 602 -10.07 53.88 29.99
CA GLU A 602 -10.52 54.94 29.07
C GLU A 602 -10.09 54.68 27.64
N LYS A 603 -8.84 54.23 27.40
CA LYS A 603 -8.37 53.86 26.07
C LYS A 603 -9.11 52.68 25.47
N ILE A 604 -9.34 51.65 26.29
CA ILE A 604 -10.07 50.46 25.88
C ILE A 604 -11.52 50.82 25.56
N GLN A 605 -12.17 51.63 26.41
CA GLN A 605 -13.54 52.07 26.17
C GLN A 605 -13.65 52.86 24.85
N ALA A 606 -12.76 53.84 24.63
CA ALA A 606 -12.75 54.61 23.39
C ALA A 606 -12.56 53.71 22.13
N SER A 607 -11.69 52.70 22.19
CA SER A 607 -11.51 51.73 21.10
C SER A 607 -12.73 50.85 20.86
N LEU A 608 -13.42 50.43 21.93
CA LEU A 608 -14.66 49.67 21.84
C LEU A 608 -15.81 50.48 21.24
N GLU A 609 -15.96 51.74 21.66
CA GLU A 609 -16.95 52.66 21.07
C GLU A 609 -16.70 52.92 19.60
N GLU A 610 -15.43 53.14 19.19
CA GLU A 610 -15.04 53.43 17.83
C GLU A 610 -15.18 52.21 16.89
N LYS A 611 -14.73 51.03 17.34
CA LYS A 611 -14.58 49.88 16.45
C LYS A 611 -15.81 48.99 16.38
N VAL A 612 -16.50 48.79 17.48
CA VAL A 612 -17.65 47.88 17.57
C VAL A 612 -18.95 48.56 18.01
N ASN A 613 -18.94 49.90 18.08
CA ASN A 613 -20.06 50.71 18.55
C ASN A 613 -20.65 50.21 19.90
N ALA A 614 -19.77 49.82 20.82
CA ALA A 614 -20.18 49.35 22.14
C ALA A 614 -20.64 50.49 23.01
N GLU A 615 -21.74 50.30 23.75
CA GLU A 615 -22.15 51.19 24.85
C GLU A 615 -21.69 50.54 26.17
N VAL A 616 -20.85 51.24 26.93
CA VAL A 616 -20.41 50.78 28.26
C VAL A 616 -21.49 51.04 29.29
N ARG A 617 -21.82 50.06 30.10
CA ARG A 617 -22.82 50.11 31.15
C ARG A 617 -22.20 50.23 32.55
#